data_3484c0928a214a0a2d704ab0c71c0a7b
#
_entry.id   3484c0928a214a0a2d704ab0c71c0a7b
#
_cell.length_a   1.000
_cell.length_b   1.000
_cell.length_c   1.000
_cell.angle_alpha   90.00
_cell.angle_beta   90.00
_cell.angle_gamma   90.00
#
_symmetry.space_group_name_H-M   'P 1'
#
loop_
_entity.id
_entity.type
_entity.pdbx_description
1 polymer ?
#
loop_
_entity_poly.entity_id
_entity_poly.type
_entity_poly.pdbx_seq_one_letter_code
_entity_poly.pdbx_strand_id
1 'polypeptide(L)'
;MLKAHPKTIRGRPRDPSLAARRRDEILGAAAKLFAERGYAATDLQIVADAIGVGKGTLYRYFPSKERLFLAAVDRGMRKLRECVDAARATVGDPLEQIVEGMSAYLGFFDQHPELAELLIQERAVFRDRKKPTYFEHREANIGRWRDLFAGLIADGRVRNMSVEQITNVFSNLGYGTMFTNFFAGRQKSLPAQAREIVEVVFHGILTDGERSRRTPLSPDSGRTL
;
A
#
# COMPACT_ATOMS: atom_id res chain seq x y z
N MET A 1 -14.76 -30.04 -60.04
CA MET A 1 -14.54 -30.50 -58.63
C MET A 1 -13.86 -29.40 -57.83
N LEU A 2 -14.63 -28.61 -57.06
CA LEU A 2 -14.07 -27.60 -56.20
C LEU A 2 -13.67 -28.25 -54.87
N LYS A 3 -12.39 -28.10 -54.48
CA LYS A 3 -11.88 -28.54 -53.18
C LYS A 3 -12.29 -27.52 -52.12
N ALA A 4 -13.13 -27.93 -51.14
CA ALA A 4 -13.49 -27.14 -49.98
C ALA A 4 -12.24 -26.98 -49.07
N HIS A 5 -11.90 -25.73 -48.70
CA HIS A 5 -10.88 -25.44 -47.70
C HIS A 5 -11.46 -25.69 -46.29
N PRO A 6 -10.74 -26.35 -45.38
CA PRO A 6 -11.21 -26.55 -44.03
C PRO A 6 -11.29 -25.20 -43.26
N LYS A 7 -12.44 -24.92 -42.66
CA LYS A 7 -12.64 -23.77 -41.75
C LYS A 7 -11.69 -23.86 -40.56
N THR A 8 -10.85 -22.88 -40.44
CA THR A 8 -9.98 -22.68 -39.25
C THR A 8 -10.86 -22.59 -38.01
N ILE A 9 -10.70 -23.55 -37.09
CA ILE A 9 -11.38 -23.54 -35.81
C ILE A 9 -10.84 -22.35 -35.01
N ARG A 10 -11.63 -21.28 -34.87
CA ARG A 10 -11.34 -20.17 -33.94
C ARG A 10 -11.21 -20.77 -32.54
N GLY A 11 -10.05 -20.63 -31.93
CA GLY A 11 -9.80 -21.07 -30.56
C GLY A 11 -10.86 -20.46 -29.60
N ARG A 12 -11.22 -21.25 -28.59
CA ARG A 12 -12.19 -20.87 -27.53
C ARG A 12 -11.91 -19.46 -27.04
N PRO A 13 -12.93 -18.57 -26.90
CA PRO A 13 -12.76 -17.23 -26.37
C PRO A 13 -11.99 -17.31 -25.03
N ARG A 14 -10.93 -16.51 -24.92
CA ARG A 14 -10.15 -16.45 -23.68
C ARG A 14 -11.05 -15.85 -22.60
N ASP A 15 -11.30 -16.60 -21.53
CA ASP A 15 -12.02 -16.10 -20.35
C ASP A 15 -11.16 -15.01 -19.66
N PRO A 16 -11.59 -13.74 -19.66
CA PRO A 16 -10.83 -12.65 -19.04
C PRO A 16 -10.56 -12.87 -17.54
N SER A 17 -11.46 -13.60 -16.87
CA SER A 17 -11.35 -13.89 -15.44
C SER A 17 -10.21 -14.87 -15.14
N LEU A 18 -9.97 -15.84 -16.02
CA LEU A 18 -8.84 -16.77 -15.93
C LEU A 18 -7.51 -16.06 -16.17
N ALA A 19 -7.46 -15.13 -17.13
CA ALA A 19 -6.26 -14.34 -17.40
C ALA A 19 -5.92 -13.43 -16.21
N ALA A 20 -6.91 -12.77 -15.59
CA ALA A 20 -6.73 -11.94 -14.42
C ALA A 20 -6.25 -12.76 -13.20
N ARG A 21 -6.87 -13.92 -12.93
CA ARG A 21 -6.42 -14.84 -11.87
C ARG A 21 -4.99 -15.30 -12.08
N ARG A 22 -4.64 -15.73 -13.29
CA ARG A 22 -3.29 -16.15 -13.61
C ARG A 22 -2.28 -15.02 -13.43
N ARG A 23 -2.63 -13.80 -13.85
CA ARG A 23 -1.79 -12.63 -13.62
C ARG A 23 -1.57 -12.37 -12.13
N ASP A 24 -2.60 -12.49 -11.30
CA ASP A 24 -2.52 -12.32 -9.85
C ASP A 24 -1.65 -13.40 -9.18
N GLU A 25 -1.77 -14.67 -9.60
CA GLU A 25 -0.91 -15.77 -9.14
C GLU A 25 0.57 -15.50 -9.45
N ILE A 26 0.87 -15.08 -10.69
CA ILE A 26 2.24 -14.73 -11.10
C ILE A 26 2.80 -13.62 -10.18
N LEU A 27 2.04 -12.56 -9.96
CA LEU A 27 2.48 -11.43 -9.15
C LEU A 27 2.68 -11.81 -7.68
N GLY A 28 1.83 -12.70 -7.15
CA GLY A 28 1.98 -13.22 -5.77
C GLY A 28 3.25 -14.04 -5.59
N ALA A 29 3.55 -14.95 -6.53
CA ALA A 29 4.78 -15.74 -6.51
C ALA A 29 6.02 -14.86 -6.71
N ALA A 30 5.95 -13.92 -7.66
CA ALA A 30 7.03 -12.97 -7.93
C ALA A 30 7.37 -12.13 -6.69
N ALA A 31 6.35 -11.62 -5.97
CA ALA A 31 6.56 -10.83 -4.75
C ALA A 31 7.38 -11.61 -3.72
N LYS A 32 7.01 -12.86 -3.45
CA LYS A 32 7.74 -13.72 -2.50
C LYS A 32 9.17 -13.99 -2.95
N LEU A 33 9.36 -14.37 -4.21
CA LEU A 33 10.69 -14.69 -4.74
C LEU A 33 11.63 -13.47 -4.76
N PHE A 34 11.11 -12.30 -5.13
CA PHE A 34 11.90 -11.06 -5.04
C PHE A 34 12.23 -10.69 -3.60
N ALA A 35 11.32 -10.88 -2.66
CA ALA A 35 11.59 -10.63 -1.25
C ALA A 35 12.65 -11.58 -0.68
N GLU A 36 12.57 -12.87 -1.00
CA GLU A 36 13.48 -13.90 -0.50
C GLU A 36 14.87 -13.83 -1.11
N ARG A 37 14.98 -13.59 -2.42
CA ARG A 37 16.23 -13.71 -3.19
C ARG A 37 16.83 -12.38 -3.60
N GLY A 38 16.07 -11.31 -3.47
CA GLY A 38 16.44 -9.99 -4.00
C GLY A 38 16.14 -9.85 -5.50
N TYR A 39 16.06 -8.59 -5.95
CA TYR A 39 15.80 -8.26 -7.35
C TYR A 39 16.88 -8.83 -8.28
N ALA A 40 18.17 -8.71 -7.93
CA ALA A 40 19.26 -9.15 -8.81
C ALA A 40 19.22 -10.64 -9.09
N ALA A 41 19.03 -11.48 -8.06
CA ALA A 41 19.10 -12.93 -8.13
C ALA A 41 17.80 -13.60 -8.61
N THR A 42 16.72 -12.84 -8.80
CA THR A 42 15.45 -13.38 -9.32
C THR A 42 15.31 -13.03 -10.79
N ASP A 43 15.04 -14.01 -11.64
CA ASP A 43 14.70 -13.80 -13.04
C ASP A 43 13.32 -14.41 -13.38
N LEU A 44 12.84 -14.15 -14.62
CA LEU A 44 11.54 -14.63 -15.05
C LEU A 44 11.45 -16.15 -15.13
N GLN A 45 12.58 -16.84 -15.35
CA GLN A 45 12.60 -18.31 -15.38
C GLN A 45 12.29 -18.87 -13.99
N ILE A 46 12.96 -18.35 -12.95
CA ILE A 46 12.73 -18.77 -11.56
C ILE A 46 11.26 -18.59 -11.17
N VAL A 47 10.65 -17.48 -11.56
CA VAL A 47 9.22 -17.23 -11.29
C VAL A 47 8.34 -18.21 -12.08
N ALA A 48 8.66 -18.46 -13.35
CA ALA A 48 7.89 -19.37 -14.19
C ALA A 48 7.93 -20.80 -13.62
N ASP A 49 9.10 -21.28 -13.20
CA ASP A 49 9.30 -22.60 -12.62
C ASP A 49 8.52 -22.75 -11.30
N ALA A 50 8.55 -21.72 -10.44
CA ALA A 50 7.85 -21.74 -9.15
C ALA A 50 6.33 -21.89 -9.27
N ILE A 51 5.73 -21.41 -10.37
CA ILE A 51 4.29 -21.51 -10.61
C ILE A 51 3.90 -22.54 -11.68
N GLY A 52 4.88 -23.32 -12.17
CA GLY A 52 4.65 -24.39 -13.12
C GLY A 52 4.17 -23.92 -14.50
N VAL A 53 4.68 -22.77 -14.99
CA VAL A 53 4.35 -22.27 -16.33
C VAL A 53 5.59 -22.19 -17.22
N GLY A 54 5.38 -22.29 -18.52
CA GLY A 54 6.47 -22.05 -19.48
C GLY A 54 6.93 -20.59 -19.48
N LYS A 55 8.24 -20.35 -19.63
CA LYS A 55 8.85 -19.01 -19.73
C LYS A 55 8.14 -18.10 -20.74
N GLY A 56 7.78 -18.63 -21.91
CA GLY A 56 7.04 -17.88 -22.93
C GLY A 56 5.65 -17.40 -22.47
N THR A 57 5.01 -18.16 -21.56
CA THR A 57 3.75 -17.72 -20.96
C THR A 57 3.99 -16.52 -20.05
N LEU A 58 5.04 -16.55 -19.23
CA LEU A 58 5.36 -15.42 -18.33
C LEU A 58 5.71 -14.15 -19.10
N TYR A 59 6.56 -14.26 -20.14
CA TYR A 59 6.91 -13.13 -20.99
C TYR A 59 5.72 -12.48 -21.70
N ARG A 60 4.66 -13.26 -21.96
CA ARG A 60 3.41 -12.70 -22.53
C ARG A 60 2.67 -11.78 -21.55
N TYR A 61 2.77 -12.04 -20.23
CA TYR A 61 2.18 -11.19 -19.20
C TYR A 61 3.09 -10.03 -18.80
N PHE A 62 4.41 -10.31 -18.72
CA PHE A 62 5.41 -9.36 -18.24
C PHE A 62 6.64 -9.40 -19.14
N PRO A 63 6.83 -8.41 -20.01
CA PRO A 63 7.89 -8.41 -21.03
C PRO A 63 9.30 -8.24 -20.44
N SER A 64 9.43 -7.82 -19.17
CA SER A 64 10.72 -7.69 -18.51
C SER A 64 10.62 -7.97 -17.01
N LYS A 65 11.77 -8.25 -16.38
CA LYS A 65 11.89 -8.41 -14.92
C LYS A 65 11.45 -7.14 -14.18
N GLU A 66 11.83 -5.99 -14.66
CA GLU A 66 11.40 -4.69 -14.12
C GLU A 66 9.88 -4.55 -14.11
N ARG A 67 9.23 -4.84 -15.25
CA ARG A 67 7.76 -4.76 -15.34
C ARG A 67 7.08 -5.75 -14.41
N LEU A 68 7.64 -6.95 -14.24
CA LEU A 68 7.12 -7.93 -13.29
C LEU A 68 7.27 -7.43 -11.84
N PHE A 69 8.47 -6.93 -11.49
CA PHE A 69 8.76 -6.43 -10.15
C PHE A 69 7.84 -5.28 -9.76
N LEU A 70 7.80 -4.22 -10.58
CA LEU A 70 6.96 -3.04 -10.32
C LEU A 70 5.46 -3.39 -10.26
N ALA A 71 5.01 -4.32 -11.11
CA ALA A 71 3.63 -4.82 -11.05
C ALA A 71 3.35 -5.63 -9.78
N ALA A 72 4.34 -6.35 -9.22
CA ALA A 72 4.20 -7.04 -7.94
C ALA A 72 4.07 -6.06 -6.77
N VAL A 73 4.88 -4.99 -6.75
CA VAL A 73 4.75 -3.90 -5.77
C VAL A 73 3.38 -3.24 -5.88
N ASP A 74 2.96 -2.85 -7.09
CA ASP A 74 1.65 -2.22 -7.34
C ASP A 74 0.48 -3.10 -6.89
N ARG A 75 0.57 -4.43 -7.13
CA ARG A 75 -0.43 -5.38 -6.63
C ARG A 75 -0.51 -5.37 -5.10
N GLY A 76 0.62 -5.40 -4.41
CA GLY A 76 0.69 -5.33 -2.95
C GLY A 76 0.02 -4.06 -2.42
N MET A 77 0.33 -2.92 -3.01
CA MET A 77 -0.25 -1.63 -2.63
C MET A 77 -1.77 -1.55 -2.89
N ARG A 78 -2.27 -2.18 -3.97
CA ARG A 78 -3.72 -2.28 -4.20
C ARG A 78 -4.41 -3.14 -3.15
N LYS A 79 -3.83 -4.29 -2.81
CA LYS A 79 -4.36 -5.17 -1.76
C LYS A 79 -4.35 -4.50 -0.38
N LEU A 80 -3.29 -3.74 -0.06
CA LEU A 80 -3.25 -2.91 1.14
C LEU A 80 -4.44 -1.95 1.19
N ARG A 81 -4.68 -1.23 0.10
CA ARG A 81 -5.82 -0.31 0.02
C ARG A 81 -7.15 -1.02 0.23
N GLU A 82 -7.37 -2.15 -0.46
CA GLU A 82 -8.58 -2.94 -0.34
C GLU A 82 -8.81 -3.43 1.11
N CYS A 83 -7.74 -3.87 1.79
CA CYS A 83 -7.76 -4.28 3.19
C CYS A 83 -8.16 -3.12 4.12
N VAL A 84 -7.54 -1.96 3.97
CA VAL A 84 -7.83 -0.76 4.77
C VAL A 84 -9.26 -0.28 4.51
N ASP A 85 -9.71 -0.25 3.26
CA ASP A 85 -11.07 0.17 2.91
C ASP A 85 -12.13 -0.79 3.48
N ALA A 86 -11.89 -2.10 3.43
CA ALA A 86 -12.76 -3.11 4.01
C ALA A 86 -12.87 -2.95 5.53
N ALA A 87 -11.75 -2.77 6.23
CA ALA A 87 -11.75 -2.58 7.67
C ALA A 87 -12.52 -1.30 8.09
N ARG A 88 -12.29 -0.19 7.41
CA ARG A 88 -13.02 1.06 7.66
C ARG A 88 -14.53 0.94 7.46
N ALA A 89 -14.96 0.13 6.49
CA ALA A 89 -16.37 -0.07 6.19
C ALA A 89 -17.11 -0.87 7.28
N THR A 90 -16.41 -1.50 8.22
CA THR A 90 -17.04 -2.27 9.33
C THR A 90 -17.57 -1.40 10.44
N VAL A 91 -17.18 -0.11 10.50
CA VAL A 91 -17.54 0.83 11.57
C VAL A 91 -18.17 2.09 11.00
N GLY A 92 -19.16 2.62 11.71
CA GLY A 92 -19.91 3.81 11.27
C GLY A 92 -19.26 5.13 11.70
N ASP A 93 -18.64 5.17 12.87
CA ASP A 93 -18.04 6.39 13.42
C ASP A 93 -16.74 6.77 12.68
N PRO A 94 -16.62 7.99 12.14
CA PRO A 94 -15.42 8.42 11.43
C PRO A 94 -14.12 8.39 12.24
N LEU A 95 -14.17 8.61 13.56
CA LEU A 95 -12.98 8.50 14.42
C LEU A 95 -12.55 7.03 14.58
N GLU A 96 -13.52 6.11 14.74
CA GLU A 96 -13.24 4.67 14.75
C GLU A 96 -12.70 4.19 13.39
N GLN A 97 -13.16 4.74 12.27
CA GLN A 97 -12.61 4.44 10.95
C GLN A 97 -11.11 4.76 10.85
N ILE A 98 -10.61 5.78 11.57
CA ILE A 98 -9.18 6.11 11.62
C ILE A 98 -8.42 5.01 12.37
N VAL A 99 -8.95 4.54 13.50
CA VAL A 99 -8.34 3.47 14.32
C VAL A 99 -8.29 2.16 13.52
N GLU A 100 -9.43 1.75 12.95
CA GLU A 100 -9.52 0.52 12.18
C GLU A 100 -8.66 0.57 10.90
N GLY A 101 -8.63 1.71 10.23
CA GLY A 101 -7.76 1.92 9.08
C GLY A 101 -6.27 1.81 9.42
N MET A 102 -5.83 2.37 10.53
CA MET A 102 -4.45 2.26 11.01
C MET A 102 -4.12 0.81 11.42
N SER A 103 -5.04 0.15 12.13
CA SER A 103 -4.89 -1.25 12.54
C SER A 103 -4.77 -2.17 11.32
N ALA A 104 -5.64 -2.00 10.32
CA ALA A 104 -5.60 -2.76 9.08
C ALA A 104 -4.33 -2.51 8.26
N TYR A 105 -3.87 -1.26 8.20
CA TYR A 105 -2.62 -0.89 7.54
C TYR A 105 -1.42 -1.62 8.15
N LEU A 106 -1.26 -1.55 9.47
CA LEU A 106 -0.17 -2.25 10.18
C LEU A 106 -0.31 -3.77 10.06
N GLY A 107 -1.55 -4.28 10.19
CA GLY A 107 -1.87 -5.70 10.07
C GLY A 107 -1.55 -6.28 8.71
N PHE A 108 -1.78 -5.53 7.66
CA PHE A 108 -1.46 -5.96 6.31
C PHE A 108 0.04 -6.17 6.11
N PHE A 109 0.88 -5.25 6.56
CA PHE A 109 2.33 -5.39 6.44
C PHE A 109 2.90 -6.50 7.34
N ASP A 110 2.29 -6.77 8.49
CA ASP A 110 2.66 -7.90 9.35
C ASP A 110 2.37 -9.25 8.67
N GLN A 111 1.26 -9.35 7.94
CA GLN A 111 0.87 -10.54 7.18
C GLN A 111 1.59 -10.66 5.83
N HIS A 112 2.11 -9.55 5.30
CA HIS A 112 2.74 -9.42 4.00
C HIS A 112 4.11 -8.73 4.11
N PRO A 113 5.06 -9.28 4.90
CA PRO A 113 6.40 -8.70 5.07
C PRO A 113 7.15 -8.60 3.75
N GLU A 114 6.82 -9.47 2.77
CA GLU A 114 7.38 -9.39 1.42
C GLU A 114 7.12 -8.04 0.75
N LEU A 115 6.00 -7.37 1.05
CA LEU A 115 5.73 -6.06 0.46
C LEU A 115 6.68 -4.99 1.02
N ALA A 116 6.95 -4.99 2.33
CA ALA A 116 7.91 -4.06 2.92
C ALA A 116 9.31 -4.23 2.31
N GLU A 117 9.74 -5.48 2.13
CA GLU A 117 11.02 -5.80 1.47
C GLU A 117 11.05 -5.30 0.01
N LEU A 118 9.97 -5.51 -0.76
CA LEU A 118 9.89 -5.00 -2.12
C LEU A 118 9.98 -3.47 -2.19
N LEU A 119 9.38 -2.74 -1.25
CA LEU A 119 9.46 -1.28 -1.20
C LEU A 119 10.90 -0.81 -0.97
N ILE A 120 11.68 -1.52 -0.14
CA ILE A 120 13.10 -1.25 0.08
C ILE A 120 13.89 -1.51 -1.20
N GLN A 121 13.68 -2.69 -1.82
CA GLN A 121 14.36 -3.07 -3.06
C GLN A 121 14.02 -2.12 -4.21
N GLU A 122 12.76 -1.68 -4.34
CA GLU A 122 12.36 -0.70 -5.33
C GLU A 122 13.21 0.56 -5.23
N ARG A 123 13.37 1.10 -4.03
CA ARG A 123 14.15 2.32 -3.82
C ARG A 123 15.65 2.11 -4.09
N ALA A 124 16.18 0.94 -3.74
CA ALA A 124 17.57 0.62 -3.94
C ALA A 124 17.93 0.40 -5.43
N VAL A 125 17.03 -0.24 -6.18
CA VAL A 125 17.27 -0.65 -7.58
C VAL A 125 16.90 0.44 -8.58
N PHE A 126 15.74 1.08 -8.38
CA PHE A 126 15.17 2.06 -9.33
C PHE A 126 15.35 3.50 -8.81
N ARG A 127 16.59 3.90 -8.56
CA ARG A 127 16.94 5.21 -7.97
C ARG A 127 16.46 6.41 -8.79
N ASP A 128 16.40 6.25 -10.11
CA ASP A 128 16.01 7.31 -11.06
C ASP A 128 14.50 7.53 -11.16
N ARG A 129 13.67 6.66 -10.53
CA ARG A 129 12.24 6.89 -10.45
C ARG A 129 11.97 8.12 -9.59
N LYS A 130 11.28 9.10 -10.18
CA LYS A 130 10.88 10.34 -9.48
C LYS A 130 10.08 10.05 -8.21
N LYS A 131 9.23 9.04 -8.25
CA LYS A 131 8.36 8.67 -7.15
C LYS A 131 8.28 7.15 -6.99
N PRO A 132 8.62 6.59 -5.82
CA PRO A 132 8.37 5.19 -5.52
C PRO A 132 6.88 4.84 -5.50
N THR A 133 6.55 3.59 -5.82
CA THR A 133 5.16 3.09 -5.92
C THR A 133 4.35 3.35 -4.66
N TYR A 134 4.95 3.25 -3.48
CA TYR A 134 4.27 3.59 -2.21
C TYR A 134 3.70 5.01 -2.24
N PHE A 135 4.49 6.00 -2.63
CA PHE A 135 4.06 7.39 -2.64
C PHE A 135 3.08 7.71 -3.77
N GLU A 136 3.16 7.00 -4.91
CA GLU A 136 2.16 7.08 -5.97
C GLU A 136 0.78 6.64 -5.45
N HIS A 137 0.73 5.49 -4.76
CA HIS A 137 -0.51 4.98 -4.16
C HIS A 137 -1.01 5.86 -3.00
N ARG A 138 -0.09 6.38 -2.15
CA ARG A 138 -0.46 7.32 -1.09
C ARG A 138 -1.16 8.54 -1.65
N GLU A 139 -0.60 9.19 -2.67
CA GLU A 139 -1.22 10.38 -3.28
C GLU A 139 -2.56 10.05 -3.95
N ALA A 140 -2.65 8.94 -4.66
CA ALA A 140 -3.90 8.52 -5.30
C ALA A 140 -5.03 8.25 -4.29
N ASN A 141 -4.68 7.91 -3.04
CA ASN A 141 -5.66 7.50 -2.03
C ASN A 141 -5.86 8.51 -0.90
N ILE A 142 -5.02 9.55 -0.78
CA ILE A 142 -5.07 10.51 0.33
C ILE A 142 -6.36 11.33 0.36
N GLY A 143 -7.02 11.52 -0.80
CA GLY A 143 -8.23 12.33 -0.92
C GLY A 143 -9.33 11.89 0.04
N ARG A 144 -9.61 10.60 0.15
CA ARG A 144 -10.64 10.04 1.05
C ARG A 144 -10.37 10.30 2.52
N TRP A 145 -9.10 10.34 2.92
CA TRP A 145 -8.70 10.70 4.28
C TRP A 145 -8.86 12.20 4.52
N ARG A 146 -8.54 13.01 3.51
CA ARG A 146 -8.77 14.47 3.56
C ARG A 146 -10.25 14.79 3.72
N ASP A 147 -11.12 14.13 2.96
CA ASP A 147 -12.57 14.30 3.03
C ASP A 147 -13.11 13.90 4.43
N LEU A 148 -12.61 12.79 4.99
CA LEU A 148 -12.99 12.35 6.34
C LEU A 148 -12.60 13.39 7.41
N PHE A 149 -11.36 13.88 7.38
CA PHE A 149 -10.91 14.88 8.34
C PHE A 149 -11.58 16.24 8.13
N ALA A 150 -11.85 16.64 6.89
CA ALA A 150 -12.63 17.86 6.61
C ALA A 150 -14.04 17.78 7.19
N GLY A 151 -14.71 16.62 7.06
CA GLY A 151 -15.99 16.37 7.70
C GLY A 151 -15.92 16.48 9.23
N LEU A 152 -14.95 15.83 9.86
CA LEU A 152 -14.75 15.90 11.31
C LEU A 152 -14.47 17.30 11.82
N ILE A 153 -13.76 18.14 11.05
CA ILE A 153 -13.55 19.56 11.37
C ILE A 153 -14.85 20.33 11.23
N ALA A 154 -15.61 20.13 10.16
CA ALA A 154 -16.90 20.80 9.95
C ALA A 154 -17.92 20.47 11.04
N ASP A 155 -17.93 19.22 11.52
CA ASP A 155 -18.77 18.74 12.61
C ASP A 155 -18.27 19.17 14.00
N GLY A 156 -17.16 19.91 14.10
CA GLY A 156 -16.55 20.33 15.36
C GLY A 156 -15.95 19.21 16.21
N ARG A 157 -15.79 18.02 15.64
CA ARG A 157 -15.20 16.83 16.31
C ARG A 157 -13.67 16.85 16.31
N VAL A 158 -13.06 17.54 15.35
CA VAL A 158 -11.62 17.82 15.26
C VAL A 158 -11.44 19.34 15.23
N ARG A 159 -10.44 19.83 15.95
CA ARG A 159 -10.12 21.27 15.97
C ARG A 159 -9.80 21.78 14.56
N ASN A 160 -10.09 23.05 14.30
CA ASN A 160 -9.79 23.69 13.03
C ASN A 160 -8.26 23.77 12.83
N MET A 161 -7.74 22.96 11.92
CA MET A 161 -6.34 22.91 11.51
C MET A 161 -6.21 22.37 10.09
N SER A 162 -5.02 22.49 9.50
CA SER A 162 -4.79 22.01 8.13
C SER A 162 -5.05 20.50 8.01
N VAL A 163 -6.00 20.12 7.16
CA VAL A 163 -6.29 18.73 6.80
C VAL A 163 -5.06 18.03 6.23
N GLU A 164 -4.26 18.76 5.45
CA GLU A 164 -3.01 18.24 4.91
C GLU A 164 -1.99 17.91 6.01
N GLN A 165 -1.86 18.78 7.00
CA GLN A 165 -0.99 18.55 8.15
C GLN A 165 -1.43 17.31 8.92
N ILE A 166 -2.73 17.14 9.20
CA ILE A 166 -3.27 15.96 9.88
C ILE A 166 -2.95 14.70 9.09
N THR A 167 -3.31 14.69 7.80
CA THR A 167 -3.11 13.49 6.95
C THR A 167 -1.65 13.14 6.78
N ASN A 168 -0.75 14.10 6.72
CA ASN A 168 0.69 13.87 6.65
C ASN A 168 1.23 13.25 7.95
N VAL A 169 0.81 13.76 9.12
CA VAL A 169 1.22 13.18 10.41
C VAL A 169 0.79 11.71 10.51
N PHE A 170 -0.49 11.39 10.25
CA PHE A 170 -0.97 10.01 10.29
C PHE A 170 -0.23 9.11 9.31
N SER A 171 -0.03 9.57 8.08
CA SER A 171 0.66 8.80 7.06
C SER A 171 2.12 8.51 7.45
N ASN A 172 2.81 9.50 8.01
CA ASN A 172 4.21 9.34 8.41
C ASN A 172 4.35 8.42 9.64
N LEU A 173 3.43 8.51 10.60
CA LEU A 173 3.40 7.61 11.75
C LEU A 173 3.14 6.16 11.30
N GLY A 174 2.16 5.92 10.44
CA GLY A 174 1.89 4.60 9.89
C GLY A 174 3.09 4.03 9.13
N TYR A 175 3.69 4.83 8.26
CA TYR A 175 4.87 4.44 7.48
C TYR A 175 6.08 4.13 8.38
N GLY A 176 6.39 4.99 9.33
CA GLY A 176 7.48 4.78 10.28
C GLY A 176 7.27 3.54 11.16
N THR A 177 6.05 3.35 11.68
CA THR A 177 5.70 2.20 12.52
C THR A 177 5.81 0.89 11.73
N MET A 178 5.34 0.88 10.48
CA MET A 178 5.45 -0.28 9.59
C MET A 178 6.92 -0.72 9.43
N PHE A 179 7.83 0.20 9.11
CA PHE A 179 9.25 -0.13 8.99
C PHE A 179 9.91 -0.49 10.32
N THR A 180 9.51 0.17 11.42
CA THR A 180 9.99 -0.21 12.75
C THR A 180 9.62 -1.65 13.07
N ASN A 181 8.36 -2.05 12.81
CA ASN A 181 7.91 -3.42 13.01
C ASN A 181 8.65 -4.41 12.09
N PHE A 182 8.91 -4.03 10.85
CA PHE A 182 9.61 -4.87 9.89
C PHE A 182 11.08 -5.13 10.31
N PHE A 183 11.80 -4.10 10.75
CA PHE A 183 13.23 -4.23 11.09
C PHE A 183 13.50 -4.73 12.50
N ALA A 184 12.71 -4.29 13.49
CA ALA A 184 12.96 -4.57 14.90
C ALA A 184 12.00 -5.62 15.50
N GLY A 185 11.00 -6.05 14.73
CA GLY A 185 9.89 -6.82 15.26
C GLY A 185 8.93 -5.96 16.10
N ARG A 186 7.73 -6.48 16.33
CA ARG A 186 6.73 -5.80 17.15
C ARG A 186 6.74 -6.33 18.59
N GLN A 187 6.61 -5.41 19.54
CA GLN A 187 6.52 -5.73 20.95
C GLN A 187 5.06 -5.81 21.47
N LYS A 188 4.11 -5.23 20.70
CA LYS A 188 2.69 -5.13 21.07
C LYS A 188 1.81 -5.66 19.94
N SER A 189 0.56 -6.01 20.26
CA SER A 189 -0.43 -6.34 19.22
C SER A 189 -0.70 -5.14 18.32
N LEU A 190 -1.00 -5.40 17.05
CA LEU A 190 -1.24 -4.35 16.05
C LEU A 190 -2.42 -3.43 16.41
N PRO A 191 -3.57 -3.94 16.94
CA PRO A 191 -4.62 -3.07 17.43
C PRO A 191 -4.17 -2.17 18.59
N ALA A 192 -3.29 -2.65 19.47
CA ALA A 192 -2.73 -1.83 20.56
C ALA A 192 -1.81 -0.73 20.01
N GLN A 193 -0.93 -1.04 19.06
CA GLN A 193 -0.08 -0.02 18.41
C GLN A 193 -0.91 1.03 17.66
N ALA A 194 -1.95 0.61 16.91
CA ALA A 194 -2.82 1.53 16.20
C ALA A 194 -3.54 2.49 17.16
N ARG A 195 -4.08 1.96 18.27
CA ARG A 195 -4.74 2.78 19.29
C ARG A 195 -3.78 3.76 19.95
N GLU A 196 -2.57 3.34 20.32
CA GLU A 196 -1.56 4.23 20.89
C GLU A 196 -1.19 5.39 19.97
N ILE A 197 -0.98 5.10 18.67
CA ILE A 197 -0.70 6.13 17.67
C ILE A 197 -1.85 7.13 17.61
N VAL A 198 -3.08 6.63 17.51
CA VAL A 198 -4.28 7.48 17.38
C VAL A 198 -4.51 8.27 18.66
N GLU A 199 -4.35 7.66 19.83
CA GLU A 199 -4.51 8.33 21.12
C GLU A 199 -3.53 9.49 21.30
N VAL A 200 -2.25 9.28 20.99
CA VAL A 200 -1.25 10.34 21.04
C VAL A 200 -1.57 11.49 20.08
N VAL A 201 -2.08 11.16 18.88
CA VAL A 201 -2.45 12.20 17.91
C VAL A 201 -3.72 12.91 18.33
N PHE A 202 -4.73 12.22 18.84
CA PHE A 202 -6.02 12.83 19.22
C PHE A 202 -5.91 13.68 20.47
N HIS A 203 -5.18 13.24 21.48
CA HIS A 203 -5.06 13.94 22.76
C HIS A 203 -3.78 14.78 22.84
N GLY A 204 -2.74 14.45 22.06
CA GLY A 204 -1.41 15.02 22.20
C GLY A 204 -0.69 14.55 23.48
N ILE A 205 0.47 15.13 23.78
CA ILE A 205 1.30 14.77 24.95
C ILE A 205 1.31 15.81 26.06
N LEU A 206 0.70 16.98 25.81
CA LEU A 206 0.67 18.07 26.79
C LEU A 206 -0.58 17.99 27.67
N THR A 207 -0.40 18.25 28.96
CA THR A 207 -1.54 18.46 29.85
C THR A 207 -2.33 19.72 29.46
N ASP A 208 -3.58 19.80 29.84
CA ASP A 208 -4.44 21.00 29.54
C ASP A 208 -3.84 22.30 30.09
N GLY A 209 -3.22 22.24 31.25
CA GLY A 209 -2.54 23.38 31.84
C GLY A 209 -1.35 23.86 31.02
N GLU A 210 -0.57 22.93 30.44
CA GLU A 210 0.56 23.28 29.57
C GLU A 210 0.09 23.76 28.20
N ARG A 211 -0.97 23.17 27.65
CA ARG A 211 -1.58 23.64 26.38
C ARG A 211 -2.06 25.10 26.51
N SER A 212 -2.68 25.43 27.63
CA SER A 212 -3.19 26.81 27.90
C SER A 212 -2.07 27.83 28.05
N ARG A 213 -0.87 27.42 28.43
CA ARG A 213 0.31 28.30 28.55
C ARG A 213 1.04 28.55 27.24
N ARG A 214 0.86 27.68 26.25
CA ARG A 214 1.56 27.78 24.96
C ARG A 214 0.71 28.53 23.94
N THR A 215 1.27 29.59 23.38
CA THR A 215 0.71 30.22 22.19
C THR A 215 0.70 29.21 21.04
N PRO A 216 -0.40 29.08 20.27
CA PRO A 216 -0.37 28.21 19.07
C PRO A 216 0.82 28.58 18.17
N LEU A 217 1.56 27.59 17.73
CA LEU A 217 2.59 27.80 16.69
C LEU A 217 1.88 28.39 15.47
N SER A 218 2.26 29.61 15.08
CA SER A 218 1.74 30.21 13.86
C SER A 218 1.99 29.26 12.68
N PRO A 219 1.01 29.06 11.77
CA PRO A 219 1.27 28.33 10.56
C PRO A 219 2.40 29.01 9.81
N ASP A 220 3.48 28.26 9.57
CA ASP A 220 4.69 28.74 8.92
C ASP A 220 4.31 29.37 7.57
N SER A 221 4.54 30.68 7.48
CA SER A 221 4.39 31.43 6.24
C SER A 221 5.46 30.91 5.27
N GLY A 222 5.00 30.11 4.30
CA GLY A 222 5.75 29.34 3.33
C GLY A 222 7.14 29.86 2.99
N ARG A 223 8.16 29.09 3.32
CA ARG A 223 9.43 29.08 2.59
C ARG A 223 9.35 28.01 1.54
N THR A 224 9.09 28.44 0.33
CA THR A 224 9.36 27.71 -0.90
C THR A 224 10.86 27.44 -0.97
N LEU A 225 11.23 26.17 -1.03
CA LEU A 225 12.54 25.71 -1.54
C LEU A 225 12.32 25.01 -2.88
#